data_d3508f067c931fafe23407060050454f
#
_entry.id   d3508f067c931fafe23407060050454f
#
_cell.length_a   1.000
_cell.length_b   1.000
_cell.length_c   1.000
_cell.angle_alpha   90.00
_cell.angle_beta   90.00
_cell.angle_gamma   90.00
#
_symmetry.space_group_name_H-M   'P 1'
#
loop_
_entity.id
_entity.type
_entity.pdbx_description
1 polymer ?
#
loop_
_entity_poly.entity_id
_entity_poly.type
_entity_poly.pdbx_seq_one_letter_code
_entity_poly.pdbx_strand_id
1 'polypeptide(L)'
;MRNRHEKRVPALRCPNLRATPDLSSLPAAKAGDMAFRIFCTPELSQHRSADHELLTARARFHLRHARWQVVPTPSGDVQSYVYEPDGTPHGTVMLVHGWTSEAAFMTAFIEPLRRSGLRVVAFDFPAHGLSAGRRTNLADCARAMLAVCDHYGPIDAVVAHSFGGFVSLLVAEGGPPLGHSHSIGRFVLIACPNTLSEVTRGFGRRLNLGPASQRAYERHLERVGHRAVSTFSAAELLRGIDAPVTIMHGRADDEVGFHNAEEIAAAYPAARLVAFDGLGHRNVLFAPPVFRAVMGELAPPRRTSAKSVPRAVQSSRGQEMKASA
;
A
#
# COMPACT_ATOMS: atom_id res chain seq x y z
N MET A 1 -31.78 30.32 8.50
CA MET A 1 -31.01 29.58 9.53
C MET A 1 -31.48 28.14 9.50
N ARG A 2 -30.74 27.24 8.85
CA ARG A 2 -30.95 25.78 8.91
C ARG A 2 -29.60 25.14 9.20
N ASN A 3 -29.44 24.66 10.45
CA ASN A 3 -28.31 23.87 10.92
C ASN A 3 -28.21 22.58 10.12
N ARG A 4 -27.16 22.40 9.32
CA ARG A 4 -26.78 21.12 8.76
C ARG A 4 -25.98 20.38 9.84
N HIS A 5 -26.60 19.36 10.42
CA HIS A 5 -25.90 18.38 11.24
C HIS A 5 -24.85 17.65 10.37
N GLU A 6 -23.60 18.03 10.52
CA GLU A 6 -22.49 17.17 10.11
C GLU A 6 -22.56 15.88 10.92
N LYS A 7 -22.92 14.80 10.26
CA LYS A 7 -22.79 13.46 10.83
C LYS A 7 -21.29 13.17 10.99
N ARG A 8 -20.78 13.34 12.21
CA ARG A 8 -19.45 12.85 12.61
C ARG A 8 -19.40 11.35 12.34
N VAL A 9 -18.54 10.91 11.44
CA VAL A 9 -18.17 9.51 11.31
C VAL A 9 -17.52 9.11 12.64
N PRO A 10 -18.00 8.08 13.34
CA PRO A 10 -17.40 7.68 14.60
C PRO A 10 -15.94 7.27 14.34
N ALA A 11 -15.02 7.82 15.12
CA ALA A 11 -13.64 7.34 15.14
C ALA A 11 -13.68 5.84 15.53
N LEU A 12 -13.21 4.98 14.63
CA LEU A 12 -13.03 3.55 14.92
C LEU A 12 -11.98 3.46 16.03
N ARG A 13 -12.45 3.29 17.28
CA ARG A 13 -11.57 3.01 18.40
C ARG A 13 -10.85 1.70 18.12
N CYS A 14 -9.52 1.69 18.23
CA CYS A 14 -8.73 0.47 18.23
C CYS A 14 -9.35 -0.53 19.20
N PRO A 15 -9.77 -1.73 18.75
CA PRO A 15 -10.30 -2.72 19.65
C PRO A 15 -9.21 -3.18 20.62
N ASN A 16 -9.58 -3.35 21.89
CA ASN A 16 -8.72 -3.88 22.93
C ASN A 16 -7.99 -5.12 22.43
N LEU A 17 -6.66 -5.02 22.30
CA LEU A 17 -5.78 -6.17 22.17
C LEU A 17 -6.17 -7.18 23.26
N ARG A 18 -6.35 -8.45 22.93
CA ARG A 18 -6.22 -9.51 23.94
C ARG A 18 -4.98 -9.17 24.73
N ALA A 19 -5.06 -9.19 26.08
CA ALA A 19 -3.98 -8.76 26.94
C ALA A 19 -2.64 -9.21 26.32
N THR A 20 -1.86 -8.24 25.86
CA THR A 20 -0.57 -8.53 25.21
C THR A 20 0.25 -9.25 26.26
N PRO A 21 0.85 -10.41 25.98
CA PRO A 21 1.56 -11.16 27.01
C PRO A 21 2.72 -10.31 27.51
N ASP A 22 2.84 -10.19 28.84
CA ASP A 22 4.00 -9.58 29.48
C ASP A 22 5.15 -10.59 29.44
N LEU A 23 6.19 -10.28 28.70
CA LEU A 23 7.37 -11.13 28.54
C LEU A 23 8.55 -10.70 29.42
N SER A 24 8.36 -9.70 30.28
CA SER A 24 9.42 -9.14 31.13
C SER A 24 10.05 -10.13 32.09
N SER A 25 9.27 -11.13 32.58
CA SER A 25 9.72 -12.17 33.50
C SER A 25 10.50 -13.31 32.84
N LEU A 26 10.52 -13.39 31.51
CA LEU A 26 11.21 -14.47 30.80
C LEU A 26 12.71 -14.17 30.59
N PRO A 27 13.57 -15.22 30.58
CA PRO A 27 14.93 -15.07 30.11
C PRO A 27 14.99 -14.43 28.74
N ALA A 28 15.97 -13.54 28.51
CA ALA A 28 16.03 -12.68 27.33
C ALA A 28 15.91 -13.42 25.99
N ALA A 29 16.60 -14.56 25.85
CA ALA A 29 16.52 -15.38 24.63
C ALA A 29 15.09 -15.92 24.40
N LYS A 30 14.43 -16.41 25.45
CA LYS A 30 13.07 -16.97 25.37
C LYS A 30 12.03 -15.86 25.09
N ALA A 31 12.18 -14.70 25.73
CA ALA A 31 11.33 -13.53 25.48
C ALA A 31 11.49 -13.07 24.02
N GLY A 32 12.71 -12.99 23.50
CA GLY A 32 13.00 -12.62 22.12
C GLY A 32 12.42 -13.61 21.10
N ASP A 33 12.57 -14.92 21.33
CA ASP A 33 11.98 -15.96 20.46
C ASP A 33 10.43 -15.86 20.46
N MET A 34 9.83 -15.70 21.65
CA MET A 34 8.39 -15.57 21.76
C MET A 34 7.86 -14.28 21.09
N ALA A 35 8.55 -13.15 21.28
CA ALA A 35 8.24 -11.90 20.63
C ALA A 35 8.28 -12.03 19.10
N PHE A 36 9.32 -12.66 18.55
CA PHE A 36 9.43 -12.94 17.13
C PHE A 36 8.27 -13.79 16.61
N ARG A 37 7.90 -14.85 17.33
CA ARG A 37 6.77 -15.72 16.94
C ARG A 37 5.44 -14.96 16.93
N ILE A 38 5.19 -14.11 17.94
CA ILE A 38 3.97 -13.29 18.00
C ILE A 38 3.97 -12.28 16.87
N PHE A 39 5.08 -11.57 16.65
CA PHE A 39 5.24 -10.60 15.57
C PHE A 39 4.96 -11.20 14.20
N CYS A 40 5.44 -12.41 13.95
CA CYS A 40 5.27 -13.12 12.69
C CYS A 40 3.91 -13.84 12.55
N THR A 41 2.97 -13.66 13.48
CA THR A 41 1.64 -14.29 13.44
C THR A 41 0.56 -13.21 13.37
N PRO A 42 0.07 -12.85 12.17
CA PRO A 42 -0.88 -11.74 12.00
C PRO A 42 -2.15 -11.88 12.84
N GLU A 43 -2.68 -13.10 12.99
CA GLU A 43 -3.88 -13.36 13.78
C GLU A 43 -3.72 -13.05 15.28
N LEU A 44 -2.49 -13.17 15.82
CA LEU A 44 -2.21 -12.89 17.22
C LEU A 44 -2.03 -11.39 17.50
N SER A 45 -1.77 -10.61 16.48
CA SER A 45 -1.52 -9.18 16.60
C SER A 45 -2.79 -8.33 16.55
N GLN A 46 -3.96 -8.94 16.28
CA GLN A 46 -5.23 -8.23 16.20
C GLN A 46 -6.36 -8.94 16.96
N HIS A 47 -7.08 -8.17 17.79
CA HIS A 47 -8.40 -8.58 18.26
C HIS A 47 -9.43 -8.14 17.19
N ARG A 48 -10.10 -9.10 16.57
CA ARG A 48 -11.21 -8.82 15.64
C ARG A 48 -12.47 -8.58 16.44
N SER A 49 -12.99 -7.36 16.42
CA SER A 49 -14.34 -7.07 16.93
C SER A 49 -15.38 -7.57 15.92
N ALA A 50 -16.62 -7.75 16.38
CA ALA A 50 -17.75 -8.10 15.50
C ALA A 50 -17.92 -7.06 14.36
N ASP A 51 -17.67 -5.77 14.64
CA ASP A 51 -17.70 -4.70 13.63
C ASP A 51 -16.60 -4.88 12.58
N HIS A 52 -15.41 -5.31 12.98
CA HIS A 52 -14.33 -5.60 12.05
C HIS A 52 -14.67 -6.80 11.15
N GLU A 53 -15.27 -7.85 11.69
CA GLU A 53 -15.71 -9.01 10.89
C GLU A 53 -16.78 -8.63 9.87
N LEU A 54 -17.74 -7.78 10.27
CA LEU A 54 -18.76 -7.27 9.36
C LEU A 54 -18.18 -6.40 8.25
N LEU A 55 -17.23 -5.51 8.58
CA LEU A 55 -16.51 -4.70 7.59
C LEU A 55 -15.72 -5.59 6.63
N THR A 56 -15.03 -6.60 7.13
CA THR A 56 -14.29 -7.57 6.32
C THR A 56 -15.22 -8.33 5.37
N ALA A 57 -16.35 -8.83 5.86
CA ALA A 57 -17.32 -9.53 5.02
C ALA A 57 -17.89 -8.64 3.91
N ARG A 58 -18.21 -7.38 4.22
CA ARG A 58 -18.66 -6.39 3.23
C ARG A 58 -17.57 -6.06 2.21
N ALA A 59 -16.34 -5.86 2.65
CA ALA A 59 -15.22 -5.57 1.78
C ALA A 59 -14.94 -6.75 0.85
N ARG A 60 -14.92 -7.99 1.36
CA ARG A 60 -14.76 -9.22 0.55
C ARG A 60 -15.86 -9.40 -0.48
N PHE A 61 -17.07 -8.92 -0.20
CA PHE A 61 -18.17 -8.96 -1.19
C PHE A 61 -17.80 -8.20 -2.48
N HIS A 62 -17.00 -7.14 -2.41
CA HIS A 62 -16.54 -6.41 -3.60
C HIS A 62 -15.51 -7.21 -4.41
N LEU A 63 -14.79 -8.14 -3.80
CA LEU A 63 -13.83 -8.99 -4.51
C LEU A 63 -14.49 -10.03 -5.42
N ARG A 64 -15.79 -10.31 -5.27
CA ARG A 64 -16.53 -11.30 -6.09
C ARG A 64 -16.49 -11.05 -7.60
N HIS A 65 -16.27 -9.80 -8.00
CA HIS A 65 -16.20 -9.41 -9.41
C HIS A 65 -14.79 -9.53 -10.02
N ALA A 66 -13.81 -9.87 -9.21
CA ALA A 66 -12.45 -10.11 -9.68
C ALA A 66 -12.34 -11.44 -10.43
N ARG A 67 -11.37 -11.54 -11.30
CA ARG A 67 -10.81 -12.84 -11.69
C ARG A 67 -9.87 -13.28 -10.57
N TRP A 68 -10.26 -14.32 -9.85
CA TRP A 68 -9.48 -14.89 -8.76
C TRP A 68 -8.39 -15.78 -9.30
N GLN A 69 -7.18 -15.65 -8.78
CA GLN A 69 -6.04 -16.44 -9.22
C GLN A 69 -5.11 -16.71 -8.04
N VAL A 70 -4.70 -17.96 -7.91
CA VAL A 70 -3.67 -18.37 -6.96
C VAL A 70 -2.31 -18.22 -7.64
N VAL A 71 -1.39 -17.50 -6.96
CA VAL A 71 -0.01 -17.34 -7.42
C VAL A 71 0.90 -18.14 -6.50
N PRO A 72 1.59 -19.18 -7.02
CA PRO A 72 2.61 -19.89 -6.26
C PRO A 72 3.78 -18.96 -5.90
N THR A 73 4.21 -18.98 -4.65
CA THR A 73 5.36 -18.19 -4.18
C THR A 73 6.28 -19.03 -3.32
N PRO A 74 7.55 -18.62 -3.14
CA PRO A 74 8.48 -19.32 -2.24
C PRO A 74 7.99 -19.39 -0.79
N SER A 75 7.06 -18.52 -0.40
CA SER A 75 6.50 -18.43 0.96
C SER A 75 5.11 -19.06 1.07
N GLY A 76 4.69 -19.84 0.09
CA GLY A 76 3.36 -20.47 -0.02
C GLY A 76 2.47 -19.75 -1.03
N ASP A 77 1.35 -20.38 -1.37
CA ASP A 77 0.41 -19.85 -2.33
C ASP A 77 -0.29 -18.59 -1.82
N VAL A 78 -0.35 -17.56 -2.65
CA VAL A 78 -1.08 -16.33 -2.34
C VAL A 78 -2.29 -16.17 -3.24
N GLN A 79 -3.39 -15.66 -2.67
CA GLN A 79 -4.59 -15.34 -3.40
C GLN A 79 -4.47 -13.95 -4.00
N SER A 80 -4.73 -13.83 -5.29
CA SER A 80 -4.78 -12.56 -6.02
C SER A 80 -6.12 -12.34 -6.72
N TYR A 81 -6.40 -11.08 -7.03
CA TYR A 81 -7.67 -10.58 -7.55
C TYR A 81 -7.38 -9.59 -8.68
N VAL A 82 -7.82 -9.92 -9.88
CA VAL A 82 -7.56 -9.12 -11.09
C VAL A 82 -8.85 -8.52 -11.61
N TYR A 83 -8.80 -7.22 -11.89
CA TYR A 83 -9.89 -6.47 -12.51
C TYR A 83 -9.39 -5.86 -13.81
N GLU A 84 -9.94 -6.33 -14.91
CA GLU A 84 -9.64 -5.78 -16.22
C GLU A 84 -10.50 -4.52 -16.47
N PRO A 85 -9.98 -3.49 -17.13
CA PRO A 85 -10.77 -2.35 -17.57
C PRO A 85 -11.67 -2.72 -18.74
N ASP A 86 -12.59 -1.83 -19.08
CA ASP A 86 -13.37 -1.94 -20.29
C ASP A 86 -12.48 -1.56 -21.49
N GLY A 87 -11.94 -2.53 -22.19
CA GLY A 87 -11.00 -2.36 -23.32
C GLY A 87 -9.55 -2.72 -22.98
N THR A 88 -8.61 -2.30 -23.82
CA THR A 88 -7.18 -2.59 -23.63
C THR A 88 -6.62 -1.80 -22.47
N PRO A 89 -5.97 -2.46 -21.48
CA PRO A 89 -5.34 -1.76 -20.37
C PRO A 89 -4.25 -0.77 -20.83
N HIS A 90 -4.22 0.41 -20.22
CA HIS A 90 -3.13 1.38 -20.43
C HIS A 90 -1.91 1.10 -19.56
N GLY A 91 -2.09 0.25 -18.54
CA GLY A 91 -1.07 -0.12 -17.57
C GLY A 91 -1.67 -0.96 -16.46
N THR A 92 -0.81 -1.44 -15.55
CA THR A 92 -1.17 -2.27 -14.40
C THR A 92 -0.88 -1.55 -13.11
N VAL A 93 -1.89 -1.43 -12.23
CA VAL A 93 -1.72 -0.92 -10.86
C VAL A 93 -1.88 -2.07 -9.88
N MET A 94 -0.91 -2.21 -8.98
CA MET A 94 -0.95 -3.17 -7.89
C MET A 94 -1.41 -2.49 -6.60
N LEU A 95 -2.40 -3.08 -5.92
CA LEU A 95 -2.88 -2.65 -4.61
C LEU A 95 -2.30 -3.55 -3.54
N VAL A 96 -1.59 -2.96 -2.58
CA VAL A 96 -0.83 -3.69 -1.57
C VAL A 96 -1.30 -3.28 -0.17
N HIS A 97 -1.88 -4.23 0.55
CA HIS A 97 -2.45 -3.99 1.89
C HIS A 97 -1.39 -3.94 3.00
N GLY A 98 -1.77 -3.44 4.19
CA GLY A 98 -0.92 -3.37 5.38
C GLY A 98 -0.88 -4.66 6.19
N TRP A 99 -0.04 -4.68 7.24
CA TRP A 99 0.01 -5.77 8.22
C TRP A 99 -1.35 -5.96 8.89
N THR A 100 -1.75 -7.20 9.16
CA THR A 100 -3.05 -7.57 9.74
C THR A 100 -4.28 -7.13 8.93
N SER A 101 -4.08 -6.72 7.69
CA SER A 101 -5.12 -6.33 6.73
C SER A 101 -5.28 -7.41 5.63
N GLU A 102 -6.01 -7.13 4.59
CA GLU A 102 -6.19 -7.98 3.41
C GLU A 102 -6.56 -7.13 2.18
N ALA A 103 -6.49 -7.70 0.98
CA ALA A 103 -6.82 -7.02 -0.27
C ALA A 103 -8.21 -6.38 -0.26
N ALA A 104 -9.16 -6.96 0.47
CA ALA A 104 -10.52 -6.45 0.60
C ALA A 104 -10.59 -5.00 1.11
N PHE A 105 -9.66 -4.57 1.97
CA PHE A 105 -9.63 -3.20 2.48
C PHE A 105 -9.10 -2.18 1.47
N MET A 106 -8.53 -2.64 0.34
CA MET A 106 -8.08 -1.78 -0.76
C MET A 106 -9.14 -1.62 -1.87
N THR A 107 -10.31 -2.26 -1.73
CA THR A 107 -11.34 -2.33 -2.79
C THR A 107 -11.92 -0.98 -3.20
N ALA A 108 -11.87 0.02 -2.33
CA ALA A 108 -12.34 1.37 -2.65
C ALA A 108 -11.55 2.03 -3.80
N PHE A 109 -10.32 1.62 -4.05
CA PHE A 109 -9.49 2.12 -5.16
C PHE A 109 -9.76 1.38 -6.48
N ILE A 110 -10.34 0.18 -6.45
CA ILE A 110 -10.43 -0.72 -7.61
C ILE A 110 -11.26 -0.10 -8.74
N GLU A 111 -12.51 0.23 -8.46
CA GLU A 111 -13.41 0.67 -9.52
C GLU A 111 -13.01 2.01 -10.14
N PRO A 112 -12.55 3.03 -9.38
CA PRO A 112 -12.02 4.26 -9.98
C PRO A 112 -10.82 4.01 -10.90
N LEU A 113 -9.86 3.15 -10.50
CA LEU A 113 -8.69 2.81 -11.30
C LEU A 113 -9.07 2.00 -12.55
N ARG A 114 -9.94 1.00 -12.40
CA ARG A 114 -10.45 0.22 -13.52
C ARG A 114 -11.15 1.09 -14.57
N ARG A 115 -12.00 2.02 -14.14
CA ARG A 115 -12.69 2.96 -15.04
C ARG A 115 -11.75 3.96 -15.71
N SER A 116 -10.58 4.20 -15.15
CA SER A 116 -9.56 5.02 -15.82
C SER A 116 -8.74 4.24 -16.86
N GLY A 117 -9.09 2.96 -17.13
CA GLY A 117 -8.45 2.14 -18.15
C GLY A 117 -7.24 1.37 -17.63
N LEU A 118 -7.09 1.22 -16.32
CA LEU A 118 -5.99 0.46 -15.72
C LEU A 118 -6.44 -0.95 -15.35
N ARG A 119 -5.59 -1.95 -15.63
CA ARG A 119 -5.70 -3.25 -14.96
C ARG A 119 -5.37 -3.06 -13.49
N VAL A 120 -6.20 -3.59 -12.60
CA VAL A 120 -5.96 -3.54 -11.15
C VAL A 120 -5.70 -4.94 -10.64
N VAL A 121 -4.56 -5.12 -9.99
CA VAL A 121 -4.16 -6.37 -9.32
C VAL A 121 -4.10 -6.11 -7.82
N ALA A 122 -4.86 -6.84 -7.04
CA ALA A 122 -4.73 -6.89 -5.59
C ALA A 122 -4.37 -8.31 -5.17
N PHE A 123 -3.73 -8.50 -4.02
CA PHE A 123 -3.42 -9.82 -3.49
C PHE A 123 -3.35 -9.79 -1.98
N ASP A 124 -3.52 -10.96 -1.36
CA ASP A 124 -3.31 -11.13 0.07
C ASP A 124 -1.88 -11.60 0.34
N PHE A 125 -1.15 -10.97 1.27
CA PHE A 125 0.15 -11.46 1.71
C PHE A 125 0.04 -12.87 2.31
N PRO A 126 1.13 -13.67 2.37
CA PRO A 126 1.15 -14.94 3.09
C PRO A 126 0.60 -14.78 4.52
N ALA A 127 -0.20 -15.73 4.98
CA ALA A 127 -0.87 -15.72 6.27
C ALA A 127 -1.89 -14.57 6.49
N HIS A 128 -2.30 -13.88 5.43
CA HIS A 128 -3.35 -12.85 5.46
C HIS A 128 -4.50 -13.23 4.51
N GLY A 129 -5.68 -12.67 4.76
CA GLY A 129 -6.85 -12.82 3.91
C GLY A 129 -7.18 -14.28 3.58
N LEU A 130 -7.13 -14.63 2.29
CA LEU A 130 -7.36 -15.97 1.77
C LEU A 130 -6.06 -16.68 1.31
N SER A 131 -4.90 -16.07 1.51
CA SER A 131 -3.62 -16.68 1.22
C SER A 131 -3.22 -17.75 2.23
N ALA A 132 -2.40 -18.70 1.79
CA ALA A 132 -1.94 -19.80 2.62
C ALA A 132 -1.01 -19.34 3.76
N GLY A 133 -0.92 -20.21 4.78
CA GLY A 133 0.00 -20.01 5.91
C GLY A 133 -0.67 -19.48 7.17
N ARG A 134 0.07 -19.48 8.27
CA ARG A 134 -0.35 -18.95 9.58
C ARG A 134 0.66 -17.98 10.15
N ARG A 135 1.86 -17.95 9.57
CA ARG A 135 2.98 -17.07 9.95
C ARG A 135 3.63 -16.52 8.71
N THR A 136 4.09 -15.31 8.82
CA THR A 136 4.84 -14.61 7.79
C THR A 136 5.70 -13.53 8.44
N ASN A 137 6.59 -12.93 7.66
CA ASN A 137 7.44 -11.83 8.07
C ASN A 137 7.72 -10.93 6.86
N LEU A 138 8.47 -9.85 7.07
CA LEU A 138 8.81 -8.91 6.00
C LEU A 138 9.48 -9.59 4.79
N ALA A 139 10.42 -10.51 5.05
CA ALA A 139 11.13 -11.21 3.97
C ALA A 139 10.19 -12.12 3.15
N ASP A 140 9.32 -12.85 3.82
CA ASP A 140 8.35 -13.74 3.16
C ASP A 140 7.32 -12.94 2.36
N CYS A 141 6.83 -11.82 2.91
CA CYS A 141 5.92 -10.92 2.19
C CYS A 141 6.59 -10.28 0.98
N ALA A 142 7.88 -9.90 1.08
CA ALA A 142 8.63 -9.34 -0.03
C ALA A 142 8.86 -10.38 -1.15
N ARG A 143 9.24 -11.61 -0.81
CA ARG A 143 9.37 -12.71 -1.79
C ARG A 143 8.04 -13.03 -2.47
N ALA A 144 6.95 -13.02 -1.69
CA ALA A 144 5.61 -13.25 -2.23
C ALA A 144 5.19 -12.13 -3.20
N MET A 145 5.37 -10.87 -2.80
CA MET A 145 5.07 -9.73 -3.67
C MET A 145 5.92 -9.75 -4.94
N LEU A 146 7.22 -10.06 -4.84
CA LEU A 146 8.10 -10.18 -6.00
C LEU A 146 7.57 -11.24 -6.99
N ALA A 147 7.18 -12.43 -6.49
CA ALA A 147 6.60 -13.48 -7.33
C ALA A 147 5.26 -13.05 -7.98
N VAL A 148 4.44 -12.27 -7.27
CA VAL A 148 3.21 -11.70 -7.83
C VAL A 148 3.53 -10.66 -8.92
N CYS A 149 4.53 -9.81 -8.70
CA CYS A 149 4.99 -8.86 -9.72
C CYS A 149 5.49 -9.59 -10.97
N ASP A 150 6.34 -10.60 -10.81
CA ASP A 150 6.87 -11.40 -11.92
C ASP A 150 5.76 -12.15 -12.68
N HIS A 151 4.73 -12.61 -11.97
CA HIS A 151 3.58 -13.29 -12.56
C HIS A 151 2.71 -12.36 -13.43
N TYR A 152 2.48 -11.12 -12.99
CA TYR A 152 1.59 -10.20 -13.71
C TYR A 152 2.33 -9.32 -14.71
N GLY A 153 3.66 -9.21 -14.60
CA GLY A 153 4.54 -8.43 -15.50
C GLY A 153 4.17 -6.98 -15.49
N PRO A 154 4.69 -6.10 -16.33
CA PRO A 154 5.05 -4.76 -15.92
C PRO A 154 4.06 -4.10 -14.96
N ILE A 155 4.57 -3.58 -13.84
CA ILE A 155 3.77 -2.87 -12.83
C ILE A 155 4.01 -1.36 -13.01
N ASP A 156 3.02 -0.66 -13.58
CA ASP A 156 3.12 0.77 -13.87
C ASP A 156 2.99 1.62 -12.59
N ALA A 157 2.24 1.13 -11.62
CA ALA A 157 2.14 1.79 -10.32
C ALA A 157 1.78 0.82 -9.19
N VAL A 158 2.20 1.19 -7.97
CA VAL A 158 1.77 0.57 -6.72
C VAL A 158 1.03 1.59 -5.88
N VAL A 159 -0.15 1.22 -5.37
CA VAL A 159 -0.85 1.91 -4.28
C VAL A 159 -0.77 1.02 -3.06
N ALA A 160 0.02 1.42 -2.09
CA ALA A 160 0.36 0.57 -0.96
C ALA A 160 0.06 1.23 0.38
N HIS A 161 -0.51 0.47 1.30
CA HIS A 161 -0.86 0.93 2.64
C HIS A 161 0.12 0.40 3.68
N SER A 162 0.61 1.28 4.55
CA SER A 162 1.37 0.91 5.75
C SER A 162 2.54 -0.04 5.44
N PHE A 163 2.58 -1.21 6.06
CA PHE A 163 3.53 -2.28 5.80
C PHE A 163 3.68 -2.63 4.32
N GLY A 164 2.58 -2.60 3.55
CA GLY A 164 2.60 -2.86 2.10
C GLY A 164 3.47 -1.87 1.34
N GLY A 165 3.52 -0.61 1.78
CA GLY A 165 4.42 0.40 1.22
C GLY A 165 5.87 0.04 1.42
N PHE A 166 6.22 -0.38 2.63
CA PHE A 166 7.57 -0.81 2.98
C PHE A 166 8.01 -2.04 2.18
N VAL A 167 7.14 -3.06 2.05
CA VAL A 167 7.39 -4.25 1.21
C VAL A 167 7.58 -3.86 -0.26
N SER A 168 6.78 -2.93 -0.78
CA SER A 168 6.86 -2.49 -2.17
C SER A 168 8.21 -1.83 -2.49
N LEU A 169 8.72 -1.01 -1.58
CA LEU A 169 10.06 -0.40 -1.71
C LEU A 169 11.17 -1.46 -1.67
N LEU A 170 11.04 -2.46 -0.80
CA LEU A 170 12.00 -3.55 -0.71
C LEU A 170 12.04 -4.39 -2.00
N VAL A 171 10.89 -4.64 -2.62
CA VAL A 171 10.79 -5.33 -3.92
C VAL A 171 11.44 -4.52 -5.03
N ALA A 172 11.27 -3.22 -5.04
CA ALA A 172 11.90 -2.36 -6.04
C ALA A 172 13.42 -2.21 -5.83
N GLU A 173 13.89 -2.18 -4.59
CA GLU A 173 15.33 -2.15 -4.25
C GLU A 173 16.01 -3.48 -4.63
N GLY A 174 15.38 -4.63 -4.34
CA GLY A 174 15.84 -5.96 -4.75
C GLY A 174 17.03 -6.53 -3.98
N GLY A 175 17.52 -5.82 -2.95
CA GLY A 175 18.59 -6.32 -2.07
C GLY A 175 18.09 -7.39 -1.09
N PRO A 176 18.98 -7.94 -0.25
CA PRO A 176 18.58 -8.97 0.72
C PRO A 176 17.31 -8.57 1.49
N PRO A 177 16.32 -9.46 1.63
CA PRO A 177 16.36 -10.92 1.42
C PRO A 177 15.95 -11.40 0.02
N LEU A 178 15.88 -10.50 -0.97
CA LEU A 178 15.49 -10.83 -2.33
C LEU A 178 16.71 -11.17 -3.19
N GLY A 179 16.50 -11.90 -4.30
CA GLY A 179 17.55 -12.25 -5.25
C GLY A 179 17.61 -11.31 -6.46
N HIS A 180 16.55 -10.56 -6.71
CA HIS A 180 16.43 -9.56 -7.77
C HIS A 180 15.37 -8.51 -7.40
N SER A 181 15.36 -7.41 -8.14
CA SER A 181 14.35 -6.35 -8.03
C SER A 181 13.27 -6.51 -9.09
N HIS A 182 12.11 -5.89 -8.87
CA HIS A 182 11.11 -5.68 -9.90
C HIS A 182 10.88 -4.18 -10.09
N SER A 183 11.01 -3.72 -11.34
CA SER A 183 10.81 -2.31 -11.66
C SER A 183 9.34 -1.92 -11.50
N ILE A 184 9.08 -0.86 -10.74
CA ILE A 184 7.76 -0.29 -10.52
C ILE A 184 7.78 1.15 -11.02
N GLY A 185 6.85 1.48 -11.92
CA GLY A 185 6.85 2.76 -12.59
C GLY A 185 6.50 3.96 -11.70
N ARG A 186 5.73 3.77 -10.59
CA ARG A 186 5.31 4.83 -9.66
C ARG A 186 4.90 4.25 -8.32
N PHE A 187 5.11 5.01 -7.24
CA PHE A 187 4.67 4.66 -5.89
C PHE A 187 3.68 5.68 -5.32
N VAL A 188 2.57 5.17 -4.79
CA VAL A 188 1.67 5.91 -3.90
C VAL A 188 1.70 5.19 -2.55
N LEU A 189 2.41 5.76 -1.58
CA LEU A 189 2.63 5.20 -0.25
C LEU A 189 1.67 5.85 0.74
N ILE A 190 0.70 5.10 1.24
CA ILE A 190 -0.32 5.59 2.16
C ILE A 190 0.03 5.11 3.57
N ALA A 191 0.25 6.03 4.53
CA ALA A 191 0.56 5.75 5.93
C ALA A 191 1.76 4.78 6.10
N CYS A 192 2.78 4.91 5.26
CA CYS A 192 3.96 4.04 5.27
C CYS A 192 4.88 4.36 6.46
N PRO A 193 5.33 3.35 7.25
CA PRO A 193 6.36 3.57 8.26
C PRO A 193 7.72 3.85 7.61
N ASN A 194 8.55 4.67 8.27
CA ASN A 194 9.89 4.94 7.77
C ASN A 194 10.88 3.83 8.12
N THR A 195 10.90 3.35 9.37
CA THR A 195 11.92 2.40 9.80
C THR A 195 11.34 1.13 10.46
N LEU A 196 11.92 -0.03 10.14
CA LEU A 196 11.59 -1.28 10.83
C LEU A 196 12.01 -1.21 12.31
N SER A 197 13.07 -0.49 12.63
CA SER A 197 13.53 -0.28 14.02
C SER A 197 12.50 0.41 14.91
N GLU A 198 11.74 1.37 14.39
CA GLU A 198 10.66 2.01 15.15
C GLU A 198 9.50 1.04 15.39
N VAL A 199 9.12 0.31 14.35
CA VAL A 199 8.07 -0.72 14.42
C VAL A 199 8.42 -1.79 15.46
N THR A 200 9.66 -2.33 15.40
CA THR A 200 10.10 -3.41 16.33
C THR A 200 10.21 -2.92 17.76
N ARG A 201 10.70 -1.70 17.99
CA ARG A 201 10.74 -1.09 19.34
C ARG A 201 9.34 -0.81 19.87
N GLY A 202 8.44 -0.30 19.04
CA GLY A 202 7.03 -0.11 19.41
C GLY A 202 6.36 -1.42 19.83
N PHE A 203 6.61 -2.48 19.06
CA PHE A 203 6.11 -3.82 19.38
C PHE A 203 6.73 -4.37 20.66
N GLY A 204 8.05 -4.24 20.85
CA GLY A 204 8.75 -4.69 22.07
C GLY A 204 8.26 -3.97 23.33
N ARG A 205 7.98 -2.68 23.27
CA ARG A 205 7.37 -1.94 24.39
C ARG A 205 6.02 -2.51 24.79
N ARG A 206 5.17 -2.90 23.83
CA ARG A 206 3.87 -3.54 24.10
C ARG A 206 3.99 -4.91 24.80
N LEU A 207 5.11 -5.60 24.59
CA LEU A 207 5.40 -6.90 25.23
C LEU A 207 6.26 -6.76 26.49
N ASN A 208 6.54 -5.56 26.96
CA ASN A 208 7.43 -5.24 28.08
C ASN A 208 8.83 -5.88 27.94
N LEU A 209 9.40 -5.84 26.69
CA LEU A 209 10.74 -6.37 26.45
C LEU A 209 11.81 -5.45 27.07
N GLY A 210 12.66 -6.02 27.90
CA GLY A 210 13.89 -5.35 28.30
C GLY A 210 14.93 -5.31 27.16
N PRO A 211 16.01 -4.49 27.26
CA PRO A 211 16.97 -4.29 26.18
C PRO A 211 17.61 -5.57 25.62
N ALA A 212 17.89 -6.56 26.48
CA ALA A 212 18.46 -7.85 26.06
C ALA A 212 17.45 -8.69 25.27
N SER A 213 16.18 -8.70 25.69
CA SER A 213 15.09 -9.39 25.01
C SER A 213 14.78 -8.74 23.65
N GLN A 214 14.77 -7.41 23.59
CA GLN A 214 14.61 -6.65 22.34
C GLN A 214 15.71 -7.01 21.33
N ARG A 215 16.97 -7.02 21.74
CA ARG A 215 18.06 -7.45 20.86
C ARG A 215 17.95 -8.91 20.43
N ALA A 216 17.48 -9.81 21.31
CA ALA A 216 17.23 -11.19 20.95
C ALA A 216 16.13 -11.33 19.90
N TYR A 217 15.05 -10.58 20.02
CA TYR A 217 13.97 -10.48 19.03
C TYR A 217 14.48 -9.94 17.68
N GLU A 218 15.19 -8.83 17.68
CA GLU A 218 15.72 -8.21 16.45
C GLU A 218 16.69 -9.12 15.72
N ARG A 219 17.55 -9.90 16.42
CA ARG A 219 18.42 -10.90 15.78
C ARG A 219 17.66 -11.98 15.00
N HIS A 220 16.42 -12.31 15.38
CA HIS A 220 15.60 -13.21 14.58
C HIS A 220 15.15 -12.55 13.27
N LEU A 221 14.77 -11.27 13.32
CA LEU A 221 14.42 -10.49 12.13
C LEU A 221 15.62 -10.32 11.19
N GLU A 222 16.80 -10.00 11.73
CA GLU A 222 18.05 -9.88 10.97
C GLU A 222 18.41 -11.17 10.26
N ARG A 223 18.19 -12.31 10.92
CA ARG A 223 18.47 -13.62 10.35
C ARG A 223 17.56 -13.94 9.15
N VAL A 224 16.26 -13.61 9.22
CA VAL A 224 15.33 -13.82 8.10
C VAL A 224 15.45 -12.75 7.02
N GLY A 225 15.84 -11.53 7.40
CA GLY A 225 16.05 -10.40 6.51
C GLY A 225 17.43 -10.37 5.85
N HIS A 226 18.39 -11.20 6.33
CA HIS A 226 19.79 -11.24 5.87
C HIS A 226 20.52 -9.89 5.92
N ARG A 227 20.05 -8.97 6.76
CA ARG A 227 20.68 -7.66 7.03
C ARG A 227 20.16 -7.06 8.35
N ALA A 228 20.88 -6.08 8.88
CA ALA A 228 20.53 -5.46 10.15
C ALA A 228 19.16 -4.77 10.11
N VAL A 229 18.37 -4.84 11.20
CA VAL A 229 17.06 -4.18 11.30
C VAL A 229 17.16 -2.68 11.02
N SER A 230 18.26 -2.04 11.41
CA SER A 230 18.51 -0.60 11.20
C SER A 230 18.64 -0.18 9.73
N THR A 231 18.97 -1.13 8.83
CA THR A 231 19.10 -0.85 7.39
C THR A 231 17.77 -0.94 6.64
N PHE A 232 16.71 -1.39 7.31
CA PHE A 232 15.38 -1.38 6.75
C PHE A 232 14.73 -0.01 7.01
N SER A 233 14.93 0.93 6.11
CA SER A 233 14.35 2.28 6.14
C SER A 233 13.76 2.62 4.77
N ALA A 234 12.51 3.12 4.76
CA ALA A 234 11.86 3.56 3.52
C ALA A 234 12.66 4.67 2.84
N ALA A 235 13.20 5.60 3.62
CA ALA A 235 14.06 6.68 3.13
C ALA A 235 15.34 6.15 2.47
N GLU A 236 15.98 5.12 3.03
CA GLU A 236 17.17 4.51 2.44
C GLU A 236 16.83 3.69 1.18
N LEU A 237 15.75 2.91 1.21
CA LEU A 237 15.31 2.11 0.07
C LEU A 237 14.99 2.99 -1.15
N LEU A 238 14.40 4.17 -0.92
CA LEU A 238 14.07 5.12 -1.98
C LEU A 238 15.29 5.67 -2.73
N ARG A 239 16.48 5.70 -2.13
CA ARG A 239 17.70 6.19 -2.79
C ARG A 239 18.10 5.38 -4.02
N GLY A 240 17.73 4.10 -4.04
CA GLY A 240 17.99 3.19 -5.18
C GLY A 240 16.85 3.10 -6.19
N ILE A 241 15.78 3.89 -6.02
CA ILE A 241 14.57 3.81 -6.83
C ILE A 241 14.44 5.06 -7.72
N ASP A 242 14.47 4.86 -9.03
CA ASP A 242 14.23 5.92 -10.02
C ASP A 242 12.78 5.86 -10.51
N ALA A 243 11.85 6.27 -9.64
CA ALA A 243 10.43 6.34 -9.97
C ALA A 243 9.74 7.45 -9.16
N PRO A 244 8.71 8.11 -9.71
CA PRO A 244 7.91 9.08 -8.97
C PRO A 244 7.29 8.48 -7.71
N VAL A 245 7.39 9.18 -6.59
CA VAL A 245 6.86 8.76 -5.28
C VAL A 245 5.92 9.82 -4.74
N THR A 246 4.72 9.41 -4.34
CA THR A 246 3.79 10.23 -3.58
C THR A 246 3.56 9.58 -2.22
N ILE A 247 3.82 10.33 -1.17
CA ILE A 247 3.59 9.94 0.22
C ILE A 247 2.27 10.58 0.67
N MET A 248 1.32 9.76 1.10
CA MET A 248 0.01 10.18 1.58
C MET A 248 -0.16 9.76 3.04
N HIS A 249 -0.44 10.71 3.94
CA HIS A 249 -0.52 10.38 5.37
C HIS A 249 -1.56 11.21 6.11
N GLY A 250 -2.27 10.58 7.02
CA GLY A 250 -3.19 11.26 7.94
C GLY A 250 -2.46 11.85 9.13
N ARG A 251 -2.71 13.13 9.48
CA ARG A 251 -2.07 13.77 10.64
C ARG A 251 -2.51 13.22 11.99
N ALA A 252 -3.67 12.55 12.03
CA ALA A 252 -4.20 11.91 13.23
C ALA A 252 -3.90 10.40 13.28
N ASP A 253 -2.86 9.94 12.56
CA ASP A 253 -2.42 8.54 12.58
C ASP A 253 -1.71 8.23 13.90
N ASP A 254 -2.31 7.36 14.71
CA ASP A 254 -1.82 6.93 16.02
C ASP A 254 -1.13 5.55 15.99
N GLU A 255 -1.17 4.85 14.84
CA GLU A 255 -0.46 3.58 14.63
C GLU A 255 0.93 3.81 14.01
N VAL A 256 1.00 4.65 12.95
CA VAL A 256 2.23 5.11 12.31
C VAL A 256 2.20 6.63 12.30
N GLY A 257 2.91 7.26 13.24
CA GLY A 257 2.87 8.71 13.41
C GLY A 257 3.26 9.48 12.15
N PHE A 258 2.63 10.64 11.94
CA PHE A 258 2.83 11.49 10.75
C PHE A 258 4.31 11.87 10.51
N HIS A 259 5.14 11.92 11.57
CA HIS A 259 6.59 12.17 11.46
C HIS A 259 7.30 11.18 10.50
N ASN A 260 6.81 9.94 10.37
CA ASN A 260 7.36 8.98 9.40
C ASN A 260 7.28 9.52 7.97
N ALA A 261 6.16 10.13 7.60
CA ALA A 261 5.99 10.73 6.28
C ALA A 261 6.88 11.96 6.08
N GLU A 262 7.05 12.78 7.13
CA GLU A 262 7.94 13.94 7.10
C GLU A 262 9.40 13.52 6.96
N GLU A 263 9.84 12.50 7.69
CA GLU A 263 11.20 11.95 7.60
C GLU A 263 11.50 11.36 6.22
N ILE A 264 10.55 10.59 5.63
CA ILE A 264 10.72 10.04 4.28
C ILE A 264 10.82 11.19 3.26
N ALA A 265 9.94 12.18 3.33
CA ALA A 265 9.93 13.32 2.41
C ALA A 265 11.19 14.18 2.55
N ALA A 266 11.70 14.37 3.77
CA ALA A 266 12.94 15.10 4.01
C ALA A 266 14.17 14.37 3.45
N ALA A 267 14.21 13.05 3.56
CA ALA A 267 15.30 12.23 3.06
C ALA A 267 15.24 12.00 1.53
N TYR A 268 14.06 12.09 0.93
CA TYR A 268 13.82 11.95 -0.50
C TYR A 268 13.01 13.15 -1.04
N PRO A 269 13.66 14.30 -1.29
CA PRO A 269 12.98 15.55 -1.66
C PRO A 269 12.22 15.49 -3.01
N ALA A 270 12.50 14.50 -3.85
CA ALA A 270 11.75 14.26 -5.07
C ALA A 270 10.34 13.67 -4.80
N ALA A 271 10.08 13.15 -3.61
CA ALA A 271 8.76 12.67 -3.24
C ALA A 271 7.80 13.83 -2.98
N ARG A 272 6.56 13.65 -3.44
CA ARG A 272 5.46 14.55 -3.11
C ARG A 272 4.80 14.11 -1.81
N LEU A 273 4.75 14.96 -0.79
CA LEU A 273 4.02 14.72 0.46
C LEU A 273 2.61 15.32 0.39
N VAL A 274 1.60 14.51 0.66
CA VAL A 274 0.19 14.91 0.78
C VAL A 274 -0.33 14.53 2.15
N ALA A 275 -0.61 15.53 2.99
CA ALA A 275 -1.13 15.34 4.33
C ALA A 275 -2.66 15.51 4.37
N PHE A 276 -3.32 14.75 5.24
CA PHE A 276 -4.76 14.81 5.45
C PHE A 276 -5.10 15.05 6.91
N ASP A 277 -5.81 16.13 7.20
CA ASP A 277 -6.25 16.46 8.55
C ASP A 277 -7.38 15.52 9.01
N GLY A 278 -7.35 15.14 10.29
CA GLY A 278 -8.39 14.32 10.93
C GLY A 278 -8.45 12.86 10.46
N LEU A 279 -7.54 12.42 9.59
CA LEU A 279 -7.46 11.02 9.17
C LEU A 279 -6.39 10.28 9.98
N GLY A 280 -6.74 9.07 10.42
CA GLY A 280 -5.87 8.11 11.10
C GLY A 280 -5.45 6.98 10.16
N HIS A 281 -4.78 5.96 10.73
CA HIS A 281 -4.12 4.88 9.99
C HIS A 281 -5.01 4.09 9.04
N ARG A 282 -6.24 3.81 9.46
CA ARG A 282 -7.16 2.92 8.70
C ARG A 282 -8.22 3.67 7.92
N ASN A 283 -8.77 4.75 8.49
CA ASN A 283 -9.82 5.50 7.83
C ASN A 283 -9.30 6.29 6.61
N VAL A 284 -7.99 6.51 6.51
CA VAL A 284 -7.35 7.07 5.32
C VAL A 284 -7.68 6.27 4.05
N LEU A 285 -7.88 4.96 4.15
CA LEU A 285 -8.23 4.08 3.03
C LEU A 285 -9.67 4.27 2.51
N PHE A 286 -10.54 4.94 3.27
CA PHE A 286 -11.95 5.11 2.94
C PHE A 286 -12.35 6.57 2.75
N ALA A 287 -11.39 7.48 2.82
CA ALA A 287 -11.66 8.92 2.78
C ALA A 287 -11.68 9.45 1.33
N PRO A 288 -12.77 10.13 0.90
CA PRO A 288 -12.89 10.67 -0.45
C PRO A 288 -11.72 11.57 -0.91
N PRO A 289 -11.11 12.43 -0.05
CA PRO A 289 -9.96 13.22 -0.47
C PRO A 289 -8.75 12.36 -0.84
N VAL A 290 -8.55 11.23 -0.18
CA VAL A 290 -7.44 10.30 -0.48
C VAL A 290 -7.66 9.65 -1.85
N PHE A 291 -8.89 9.20 -2.16
CA PHE A 291 -9.20 8.66 -3.49
C PHE A 291 -8.93 9.66 -4.60
N ARG A 292 -9.37 10.93 -4.41
CA ARG A 292 -9.09 11.97 -5.40
C ARG A 292 -7.59 12.21 -5.59
N ALA A 293 -6.82 12.19 -4.53
CA ALA A 293 -5.38 12.34 -4.58
C ALA A 293 -4.73 11.16 -5.34
N VAL A 294 -5.08 9.91 -5.01
CA VAL A 294 -4.59 8.71 -5.71
C VAL A 294 -4.94 8.76 -7.19
N MET A 295 -6.19 9.09 -7.53
CA MET A 295 -6.61 9.23 -8.93
C MET A 295 -5.88 10.36 -9.65
N GLY A 296 -5.57 11.46 -8.97
CA GLY A 296 -4.77 12.56 -9.52
C GLY A 296 -3.34 12.15 -9.88
N GLU A 297 -2.76 11.19 -9.13
CA GLU A 297 -1.43 10.65 -9.41
C GLU A 297 -1.41 9.63 -10.56
N LEU A 298 -2.48 8.85 -10.71
CA LEU A 298 -2.50 7.68 -11.58
C LEU A 298 -3.34 7.85 -12.85
N ALA A 299 -4.23 8.83 -12.90
CA ALA A 299 -4.98 9.11 -14.11
C ALA A 299 -4.04 9.59 -15.24
N PRO A 300 -4.19 9.09 -16.45
CA PRO A 300 -3.47 9.65 -17.59
C PRO A 300 -3.79 11.17 -17.69
N PRO A 301 -2.83 12.00 -18.09
CA PRO A 301 -3.08 13.43 -18.26
C PRO A 301 -4.31 13.59 -19.15
N ARG A 302 -5.31 14.36 -18.69
CA ARG A 302 -6.49 14.66 -19.51
C ARG A 302 -5.99 15.20 -20.84
N ARG A 303 -6.23 14.49 -21.92
CA ARG A 303 -6.05 15.05 -23.27
C ARG A 303 -6.95 16.28 -23.32
N THR A 304 -6.37 17.45 -23.14
CA THR A 304 -7.06 18.68 -23.46
C THR A 304 -7.47 18.53 -24.93
N SER A 305 -8.76 18.37 -25.17
CA SER A 305 -9.28 18.39 -26.53
C SER A 305 -8.78 19.70 -27.14
N ALA A 306 -7.84 19.61 -28.09
CA ALA A 306 -7.46 20.75 -28.89
C ALA A 306 -8.77 21.33 -29.44
N LYS A 307 -9.10 22.55 -29.01
CA LYS A 307 -10.24 23.28 -29.57
C LYS A 307 -10.07 23.24 -31.08
N SER A 308 -10.96 22.54 -31.76
CA SER A 308 -11.00 22.57 -33.23
C SER A 308 -11.08 24.03 -33.67
N VAL A 309 -10.00 24.50 -34.26
CA VAL A 309 -9.99 25.82 -34.92
C VAL A 309 -11.04 25.74 -36.03
N PRO A 310 -12.04 26.64 -36.06
CA PRO A 310 -12.99 26.64 -37.17
C PRO A 310 -12.26 26.87 -38.46
N ARG A 311 -12.42 25.93 -39.39
CA ARG A 311 -11.88 26.04 -40.75
C ARG A 311 -12.57 27.23 -41.45
N ALA A 312 -11.85 28.27 -41.73
CA ALA A 312 -12.36 29.42 -42.48
C ALA A 312 -12.89 28.94 -43.84
N VAL A 313 -14.15 29.22 -44.07
CA VAL A 313 -14.80 29.01 -45.38
C VAL A 313 -14.22 30.01 -46.35
N GLN A 314 -13.39 29.57 -47.28
CA GLN A 314 -12.99 30.38 -48.43
C GLN A 314 -14.17 30.50 -49.37
N SER A 315 -14.75 31.69 -49.45
CA SER A 315 -15.75 32.07 -50.46
C SER A 315 -15.03 32.28 -51.80
N SER A 316 -15.23 31.37 -52.73
CA SER A 316 -14.88 31.55 -54.14
C SER A 316 -15.85 32.58 -54.77
N ARG A 317 -15.41 33.81 -54.96
CA ARG A 317 -16.06 34.77 -55.90
C ARG A 317 -15.57 34.48 -57.31
N GLY A 318 -16.47 34.06 -58.16
CA GLY A 318 -16.24 33.94 -59.58
C GLY A 318 -15.96 35.30 -60.22
N GLN A 319 -14.99 35.28 -61.11
CA GLN A 319 -14.82 36.34 -62.10
C GLN A 319 -15.30 35.82 -63.43
N GLU A 320 -16.41 36.40 -63.89
CA GLU A 320 -16.81 36.36 -65.28
C GLU A 320 -15.85 37.23 -66.08
N MET A 321 -15.24 36.66 -67.09
CA MET A 321 -14.56 37.40 -68.15
C MET A 321 -15.39 37.34 -69.43
N LYS A 322 -15.88 38.49 -69.86
CA LYS A 322 -16.50 38.69 -71.14
C LYS A 322 -15.42 38.60 -72.24
N ALA A 323 -15.69 37.81 -73.28
CA ALA A 323 -15.02 37.88 -74.54
C ALA A 323 -15.72 38.88 -75.44
N SER A 324 -14.98 39.70 -76.13
CA SER A 324 -15.47 40.48 -77.28
C SER A 324 -14.34 40.61 -78.24
N ALA A 325 -14.67 40.34 -79.49
CA ALA A 325 -14.02 40.53 -80.77
C ALA A 325 -13.05 39.49 -81.27
#